data_5c911e916b97d0d83373790e968f701a
#
_entry.id   5c911e916b97d0d83373790e968f701a
#
_cell.length_a   1.000
_cell.length_b   1.000
_cell.length_c   1.000
_cell.angle_alpha   90.00
_cell.angle_beta   90.00
_cell.angle_gamma   90.00
#
_symmetry.space_group_name_H-M   'P 1'
#
loop_
_entity.id
_entity.type
_entity.pdbx_description
1 polymer ?
#
loop_
_entity_poly.entity_id
_entity_poly.type
_entity_poly.pdbx_seq_one_letter_code
_entity_poly.pdbx_strand_id
1 'polypeptide(L)'
;FESGDFSTLAWEFAGDAEWTIHNDAAFEGALCARSGDIDDNESSSLILTLDLPADGELSFHKKLHCDYYDKFFFYIDGVEVAMWRGNNGTIVDWEQYTCNMTRGTHTIEWKYKKDPSDSFGADFVYIDNVILPSLNIITSLPAVANLTAETDESVVTLSWNATADVEEYIIKRNGEQIAVQTGTTFTEELPDGLYTYNV
;
A
#
# COMPACT_ATOMS: atom_id res chain seq x y z
N PHE A 1 -2.29 7.39 -10.35
CA PHE A 1 -3.63 7.18 -10.98
C PHE A 1 -3.56 7.08 -12.52
N GLU A 2 -2.36 7.04 -13.09
CA GLU A 2 -2.11 7.08 -14.53
C GLU A 2 -2.58 5.84 -15.32
N SER A 3 -2.97 4.75 -14.63
CA SER A 3 -3.66 3.60 -15.25
C SER A 3 -5.05 3.95 -15.81
N GLY A 4 -5.65 5.04 -15.35
CA GLY A 4 -7.00 5.47 -15.71
C GLY A 4 -8.13 4.82 -14.90
N ASP A 5 -7.75 4.01 -13.91
CA ASP A 5 -8.66 3.33 -12.99
C ASP A 5 -8.01 3.05 -11.63
N PHE A 6 -8.75 2.40 -10.74
CA PHE A 6 -8.28 1.98 -9.42
C PHE A 6 -7.77 0.52 -9.37
N SER A 7 -7.38 -0.08 -10.50
CA SER A 7 -7.00 -1.50 -10.58
C SER A 7 -5.60 -1.82 -10.09
N THR A 8 -4.71 -0.81 -9.92
CA THR A 8 -3.30 -1.01 -9.58
C THR A 8 -3.05 -1.42 -8.13
N LEU A 9 -3.97 -1.11 -7.24
CA LEU A 9 -3.95 -1.49 -5.82
C LEU A 9 -5.36 -1.92 -5.40
N ALA A 10 -5.48 -2.54 -4.24
CA ALA A 10 -6.77 -2.98 -3.70
C ALA A 10 -7.54 -1.78 -3.06
N TRP A 11 -7.88 -0.79 -3.90
CA TRP A 11 -8.67 0.34 -3.45
C TRP A 11 -10.10 -0.09 -3.11
N GLU A 12 -10.62 0.48 -2.04
CA GLU A 12 -12.01 0.30 -1.60
C GLU A 12 -12.68 1.67 -1.50
N PHE A 13 -14.01 1.68 -1.60
CA PHE A 13 -14.82 2.88 -1.52
C PHE A 13 -15.84 2.74 -0.40
N ALA A 14 -16.15 3.87 0.26
CA ALA A 14 -17.21 3.93 1.27
C ALA A 14 -17.89 5.30 1.25
N GLY A 15 -19.06 5.37 1.88
CA GLY A 15 -19.88 6.56 1.91
C GLY A 15 -20.96 6.55 0.82
N ASP A 16 -21.40 7.74 0.42
CA ASP A 16 -22.61 7.92 -0.41
C ASP A 16 -22.28 7.91 -1.90
N ALA A 17 -21.04 8.22 -2.29
CA ALA A 17 -20.57 8.14 -3.68
C ALA A 17 -19.09 7.70 -3.76
N GLU A 18 -18.73 6.96 -4.80
CA GLU A 18 -17.39 6.48 -5.06
C GLU A 18 -16.47 7.56 -5.64
N TRP A 19 -15.18 7.46 -5.33
CA TRP A 19 -14.14 8.27 -5.99
C TRP A 19 -13.99 7.85 -7.46
N THR A 20 -13.56 8.80 -8.28
CA THR A 20 -13.42 8.63 -9.73
C THR A 20 -12.07 9.19 -10.21
N ILE A 21 -11.60 8.70 -11.37
CA ILE A 21 -10.39 9.22 -12.02
C ILE A 21 -10.75 10.36 -12.96
N HIS A 22 -10.01 11.46 -12.87
CA HIS A 22 -10.22 12.68 -13.65
C HIS A 22 -8.94 13.21 -14.30
N ASN A 23 -9.11 13.92 -15.42
CA ASN A 23 -8.02 14.54 -16.21
C ASN A 23 -8.05 16.07 -16.21
N ASP A 24 -8.89 16.68 -15.39
CA ASP A 24 -9.12 18.12 -15.36
C ASP A 24 -8.32 18.87 -14.31
N ALA A 25 -7.63 18.16 -13.42
CA ALA A 25 -6.97 18.77 -12.28
C ALA A 25 -5.66 18.10 -11.85
N ALA A 26 -5.04 17.22 -12.64
CA ALA A 26 -3.85 16.46 -12.24
C ALA A 26 -2.72 17.35 -11.71
N PHE A 27 -2.03 16.87 -10.66
CA PHE A 27 -0.79 17.47 -10.14
C PHE A 27 0.40 16.99 -10.96
N GLU A 28 0.48 15.67 -11.19
CA GLU A 28 1.52 15.03 -11.99
C GLU A 28 0.87 14.15 -13.07
N GLY A 29 1.53 14.03 -14.22
CA GLY A 29 1.01 13.23 -15.32
C GLY A 29 -0.25 13.81 -15.95
N ALA A 30 -1.28 12.99 -16.14
CA ALA A 30 -2.52 13.37 -16.82
C ALA A 30 -3.79 13.12 -15.98
N LEU A 31 -3.71 12.34 -14.94
CA LEU A 31 -4.86 11.83 -14.18
C LEU A 31 -4.69 12.01 -12.68
N CYS A 32 -5.78 12.32 -11.98
CA CYS A 32 -5.85 12.38 -10.52
C CYS A 32 -7.11 11.66 -10.03
N ALA A 33 -7.18 11.35 -8.73
CA ALA A 33 -8.40 10.89 -8.10
C ALA A 33 -9.21 12.07 -7.55
N ARG A 34 -10.53 12.03 -7.74
CA ARG A 34 -11.50 13.01 -7.27
C ARG A 34 -12.56 12.32 -6.43
N SER A 35 -12.99 12.96 -5.33
CA SER A 35 -14.09 12.50 -4.49
C SER A 35 -15.39 12.34 -5.31
N GLY A 36 -16.26 11.46 -4.86
CA GLY A 36 -17.61 11.32 -5.44
C GLY A 36 -18.42 12.60 -5.33
N ASP A 37 -19.42 12.71 -6.18
CA ASP A 37 -20.42 13.79 -6.16
C ASP A 37 -21.44 13.47 -5.06
N ILE A 38 -21.42 14.26 -4.00
CA ILE A 38 -22.20 14.04 -2.77
C ILE A 38 -23.03 15.26 -2.41
N ASP A 39 -24.20 15.00 -1.82
CA ASP A 39 -25.08 16.02 -1.27
C ASP A 39 -24.70 16.44 0.16
N ASP A 40 -25.39 17.47 0.69
CA ASP A 40 -25.19 17.95 2.05
C ASP A 40 -25.34 16.82 3.10
N ASN A 41 -24.49 16.82 4.13
CA ASN A 41 -24.37 15.80 5.18
C ASN A 41 -23.84 14.42 4.70
N GLU A 42 -23.49 14.27 3.45
CA GLU A 42 -22.95 13.04 2.89
C GLU A 42 -21.43 13.00 2.97
N SER A 43 -20.88 11.84 2.66
CA SER A 43 -19.43 11.62 2.63
C SER A 43 -19.02 10.66 1.50
N SER A 44 -17.78 10.82 1.04
CA SER A 44 -17.15 9.97 0.03
C SER A 44 -15.75 9.62 0.48
N SER A 45 -15.46 8.32 0.61
CA SER A 45 -14.18 7.80 1.11
C SER A 45 -13.49 6.94 0.07
N LEU A 46 -12.18 7.14 -0.06
CA LEU A 46 -11.24 6.26 -0.74
C LEU A 46 -10.36 5.58 0.31
N ILE A 47 -10.28 4.26 0.26
CA ILE A 47 -9.65 3.45 1.31
C ILE A 47 -8.60 2.53 0.68
N LEU A 48 -7.49 2.36 1.39
CA LEU A 48 -6.45 1.42 0.99
C LEU A 48 -5.89 0.72 2.23
N THR A 49 -5.90 -0.60 2.23
CA THR A 49 -5.25 -1.41 3.25
C THR A 49 -3.90 -1.92 2.75
N LEU A 50 -2.85 -1.66 3.52
CA LEU A 50 -1.46 -2.01 3.20
C LEU A 50 -0.85 -2.83 4.34
N ASP A 51 -0.01 -3.79 3.98
CA ASP A 51 0.89 -4.46 4.92
C ASP A 51 2.33 -4.00 4.66
N LEU A 52 2.87 -3.21 5.59
CA LEU A 52 4.17 -2.57 5.45
C LEU A 52 5.26 -3.44 6.08
N PRO A 53 6.28 -3.86 5.32
CA PRO A 53 7.36 -4.69 5.83
C PRO A 53 8.32 -3.92 6.77
N ALA A 54 8.35 -2.59 6.69
CA ALA A 54 9.20 -1.71 7.49
C ALA A 54 8.54 -0.35 7.66
N ASP A 55 9.03 0.43 8.62
CA ASP A 55 8.67 1.84 8.77
C ASP A 55 9.03 2.62 7.52
N GLY A 56 8.22 3.62 7.17
CA GLY A 56 8.46 4.45 6.01
C GLY A 56 7.58 5.69 5.97
N GLU A 57 7.74 6.48 4.92
CA GLU A 57 6.99 7.72 4.71
C GLU A 57 5.90 7.51 3.67
N LEU A 58 4.68 7.95 4.00
CA LEU A 58 3.58 8.12 3.06
C LEU A 58 3.45 9.59 2.71
N SER A 59 3.31 9.90 1.43
CA SER A 59 2.96 11.26 1.00
C SER A 59 1.92 11.26 -0.12
N PHE A 60 1.21 12.37 -0.25
CA PHE A 60 0.28 12.62 -1.36
C PHE A 60 0.10 14.12 -1.55
N HIS A 61 -0.33 14.52 -2.73
CA HIS A 61 -0.78 15.87 -3.00
C HIS A 61 -2.30 15.93 -2.91
N LYS A 62 -2.81 17.03 -2.35
CA LYS A 62 -4.25 17.32 -2.21
C LYS A 62 -4.60 18.67 -2.78
N LYS A 63 -5.81 18.79 -3.31
CA LYS A 63 -6.40 20.05 -3.81
C LYS A 63 -7.87 20.07 -3.43
N LEU A 64 -8.37 21.22 -2.98
CA LEU A 64 -9.74 21.39 -2.55
C LEU A 64 -10.42 22.51 -3.33
N HIS A 65 -11.68 22.28 -3.72
CA HIS A 65 -12.51 23.29 -4.38
C HIS A 65 -13.95 23.16 -3.87
N CYS A 66 -14.16 23.47 -2.60
CA CYS A 66 -15.41 23.30 -1.87
C CYS A 66 -15.63 24.43 -0.84
N ASP A 67 -16.73 24.37 -0.10
CA ASP A 67 -17.05 25.29 0.98
C ASP A 67 -16.06 25.20 2.15
N TYR A 68 -16.00 26.26 2.97
CA TYR A 68 -15.14 26.34 4.16
C TYR A 68 -15.53 25.34 5.24
N TYR A 69 -16.80 25.01 5.36
CA TYR A 69 -17.28 24.07 6.38
C TYR A 69 -17.21 22.61 5.93
N ASP A 70 -17.08 22.37 4.65
CA ASP A 70 -16.74 21.07 4.11
C ASP A 70 -15.32 20.68 4.47
N LYS A 71 -15.12 19.40 4.72
CA LYS A 71 -13.85 18.91 5.29
C LYS A 71 -13.30 17.75 4.49
N PHE A 72 -12.01 17.80 4.27
CA PHE A 72 -11.23 16.68 3.80
C PHE A 72 -10.41 16.11 4.94
N PHE A 73 -10.66 14.88 5.29
CA PHE A 73 -9.99 14.15 6.37
C PHE A 73 -9.04 13.11 5.83
N PHE A 74 -8.00 12.86 6.59
CA PHE A 74 -7.08 11.76 6.38
C PHE A 74 -6.98 10.94 7.68
N TYR A 75 -7.26 9.63 7.57
CA TYR A 75 -7.23 8.70 8.69
C TYR A 75 -6.20 7.61 8.45
N ILE A 76 -5.59 7.13 9.54
CA ILE A 76 -4.80 5.90 9.59
C ILE A 76 -5.41 5.05 10.71
N ASP A 77 -5.80 3.82 10.41
CA ASP A 77 -6.41 2.86 11.36
C ASP A 77 -7.64 3.44 12.08
N GLY A 78 -8.43 4.24 11.37
CA GLY A 78 -9.62 4.91 11.91
C GLY A 78 -9.31 6.11 12.81
N VAL A 79 -8.05 6.49 13.00
CA VAL A 79 -7.64 7.68 13.75
C VAL A 79 -7.44 8.84 12.80
N GLU A 80 -8.08 9.99 13.06
CA GLU A 80 -7.86 11.23 12.32
C GLU A 80 -6.42 11.72 12.55
N VAL A 81 -5.63 11.78 11.47
CA VAL A 81 -4.25 12.29 11.52
C VAL A 81 -4.11 13.66 10.87
N ALA A 82 -5.02 14.03 9.98
CA ALA A 82 -5.07 15.36 9.39
C ALA A 82 -6.49 15.73 8.92
N MET A 83 -6.77 17.05 8.87
CA MET A 83 -8.02 17.60 8.34
C MET A 83 -7.76 18.95 7.68
N TRP A 84 -8.36 19.15 6.52
CA TRP A 84 -8.34 20.40 5.75
C TRP A 84 -9.76 20.89 5.46
N ARG A 85 -9.88 22.18 5.19
CA ARG A 85 -11.14 22.84 4.86
C ARG A 85 -11.08 23.47 3.49
N GLY A 86 -12.20 23.56 2.83
CA GLY A 86 -12.37 24.39 1.66
C GLY A 86 -12.20 25.88 1.94
N ASN A 87 -12.35 26.70 0.92
CA ASN A 87 -12.22 28.17 1.01
C ASN A 87 -13.34 28.88 0.23
N ASN A 88 -14.59 28.57 0.61
CA ASN A 88 -15.81 29.19 0.04
C ASN A 88 -15.79 29.23 -1.50
N GLY A 89 -15.46 28.11 -2.14
CA GLY A 89 -15.36 28.00 -3.58
C GLY A 89 -14.11 28.61 -4.22
N THR A 90 -13.21 29.16 -3.43
CA THR A 90 -11.86 29.48 -3.91
C THR A 90 -11.00 28.22 -3.87
N ILE A 91 -10.29 27.94 -4.95
CA ILE A 91 -9.39 26.77 -5.03
C ILE A 91 -8.31 26.89 -3.96
N VAL A 92 -8.21 25.87 -3.11
CA VAL A 92 -6.99 25.58 -2.32
C VAL A 92 -6.15 24.66 -3.18
N ASP A 93 -5.10 25.25 -3.78
CA ASP A 93 -4.29 24.59 -4.80
C ASP A 93 -3.47 23.43 -4.22
N TRP A 94 -2.82 22.67 -5.10
CA TRP A 94 -2.05 21.49 -4.76
C TRP A 94 -1.04 21.75 -3.64
N GLU A 95 -1.13 20.94 -2.60
CA GLU A 95 -0.21 20.96 -1.46
C GLU A 95 0.12 19.53 -1.06
N GLN A 96 1.39 19.26 -0.84
CA GLN A 96 1.84 17.94 -0.35
C GLN A 96 1.56 17.78 1.14
N TYR A 97 1.09 16.61 1.50
CA TYR A 97 1.05 16.11 2.87
C TYR A 97 1.95 14.89 3.01
N THR A 98 2.63 14.77 4.13
CA THR A 98 3.57 13.68 4.42
C THR A 98 3.38 13.23 5.86
N CYS A 99 3.42 11.92 6.10
CA CYS A 99 3.43 11.35 7.44
C CYS A 99 4.26 10.07 7.50
N ASN A 100 4.76 9.74 8.69
CA ASN A 100 5.45 8.46 8.93
C ASN A 100 4.42 7.37 9.23
N MET A 101 4.69 6.20 8.69
CA MET A 101 3.96 4.96 8.95
C MET A 101 4.89 3.93 9.55
N THR A 102 4.41 3.15 10.50
CA THR A 102 5.18 2.06 11.10
C THR A 102 5.02 0.78 10.29
N ARG A 103 5.92 -0.18 10.52
CA ARG A 103 5.74 -1.56 10.04
C ARG A 103 4.42 -2.13 10.54
N GLY A 104 3.75 -2.92 9.70
CA GLY A 104 2.50 -3.64 10.01
C GLY A 104 1.37 -3.34 9.04
N THR A 105 0.20 -3.91 9.33
CA THR A 105 -0.99 -3.70 8.52
C THR A 105 -1.67 -2.40 8.94
N HIS A 106 -1.93 -1.52 7.97
CA HIS A 106 -2.61 -0.24 8.17
C HIS A 106 -3.73 -0.04 7.17
N THR A 107 -4.81 0.55 7.63
CA THR A 107 -5.90 1.04 6.77
C THR A 107 -5.82 2.56 6.69
N ILE A 108 -5.68 3.05 5.47
CA ILE A 108 -5.58 4.47 5.13
C ILE A 108 -6.90 4.90 4.51
N GLU A 109 -7.48 6.01 4.95
CA GLU A 109 -8.72 6.55 4.41
C GLU A 109 -8.57 8.05 4.09
N TRP A 110 -8.90 8.43 2.86
CA TRP A 110 -9.13 9.80 2.41
C TRP A 110 -10.63 10.04 2.32
N LYS A 111 -11.16 10.95 3.14
CA LYS A 111 -12.60 11.16 3.27
C LYS A 111 -12.98 12.61 3.05
N TYR A 112 -13.76 12.86 2.03
CA TYR A 112 -14.48 14.11 1.85
C TYR A 112 -15.82 14.01 2.55
N LYS A 113 -16.19 15.06 3.30
CA LYS A 113 -17.48 15.16 3.99
C LYS A 113 -18.01 16.56 3.91
N LYS A 114 -19.24 16.69 3.43
CA LYS A 114 -20.00 17.95 3.38
C LYS A 114 -20.72 18.24 4.69
N ASP A 115 -20.84 19.52 5.01
CA ASP A 115 -21.67 20.02 6.08
C ASP A 115 -23.17 20.05 5.67
N PRO A 116 -24.10 20.51 6.52
CA PRO A 116 -25.53 20.50 6.18
C PRO A 116 -25.99 21.66 5.29
N SER A 117 -25.11 22.51 4.79
CA SER A 117 -25.52 23.72 4.07
C SER A 117 -24.46 24.22 3.11
N ASP A 118 -24.92 24.91 2.08
CA ASP A 118 -24.13 25.68 1.12
C ASP A 118 -23.12 24.86 0.30
N SER A 119 -23.21 24.93 -0.99
CA SER A 119 -22.25 24.35 -1.91
C SER A 119 -21.54 25.46 -2.68
N PHE A 120 -20.22 25.56 -2.52
CA PHE A 120 -19.40 26.56 -3.20
C PHE A 120 -18.26 25.91 -3.99
N GLY A 121 -18.03 26.43 -5.18
CA GLY A 121 -16.98 25.96 -6.08
C GLY A 121 -17.42 24.77 -6.92
N ALA A 122 -16.52 23.84 -7.19
CA ALA A 122 -16.82 22.60 -7.88
C ALA A 122 -17.30 21.49 -6.94
N ASP A 123 -17.16 21.73 -5.64
CA ASP A 123 -17.64 20.88 -4.54
C ASP A 123 -16.99 19.49 -4.49
N PHE A 124 -15.69 19.45 -4.75
CA PHE A 124 -14.86 18.25 -4.75
C PHE A 124 -13.53 18.46 -4.04
N VAL A 125 -12.93 17.34 -3.63
CA VAL A 125 -11.52 17.24 -3.25
C VAL A 125 -10.80 16.29 -4.20
N TYR A 126 -9.51 16.55 -4.38
CA TYR A 126 -8.65 15.77 -5.26
C TYR A 126 -7.42 15.29 -4.51
N ILE A 127 -6.94 14.10 -4.86
CA ILE A 127 -5.61 13.61 -4.47
C ILE A 127 -4.84 13.14 -5.71
N ASP A 128 -3.52 13.28 -5.64
CA ASP A 128 -2.63 12.83 -6.68
C ASP A 128 -1.22 12.55 -6.12
N ASN A 129 -0.37 11.92 -6.94
CA ASN A 129 1.00 11.59 -6.60
C ASN A 129 1.11 10.93 -5.21
N VAL A 130 0.31 9.88 -5.00
CA VAL A 130 0.35 9.09 -3.75
C VAL A 130 1.60 8.23 -3.78
N ILE A 131 2.53 8.55 -2.88
CA ILE A 131 3.76 7.78 -2.66
C ILE A 131 3.58 6.99 -1.38
N LEU A 132 3.52 5.69 -1.52
CA LEU A 132 3.42 4.78 -0.39
C LEU A 132 4.81 4.50 0.18
N PRO A 133 4.92 4.21 1.49
CA PRO A 133 6.16 3.67 2.04
C PRO A 133 6.60 2.51 1.16
N SER A 134 7.89 2.38 0.95
CA SER A 134 8.42 1.34 0.07
C SER A 134 7.82 0.00 0.47
N LEU A 135 6.82 -0.44 -0.27
CA LEU A 135 6.47 -1.84 -0.32
C LEU A 135 7.73 -2.48 -0.90
N ASN A 136 8.59 -3.06 -0.07
CA ASN A 136 9.55 -4.00 -0.57
C ASN A 136 8.73 -5.14 -1.17
N ILE A 137 8.27 -4.95 -2.40
CA ILE A 137 7.90 -6.08 -3.22
C ILE A 137 9.23 -6.78 -3.43
N ILE A 138 9.51 -7.74 -2.54
CA ILE A 138 10.58 -8.69 -2.76
C ILE A 138 10.13 -9.47 -4.00
N THR A 139 10.44 -8.93 -5.17
CA THR A 139 10.16 -9.56 -6.47
C THR A 139 10.96 -10.85 -6.64
N SER A 140 11.98 -11.04 -5.79
CA SER A 140 12.65 -12.30 -5.52
C SER A 140 13.30 -12.24 -4.14
N LEU A 141 13.09 -13.25 -3.32
CA LEU A 141 13.91 -13.47 -2.13
C LEU A 141 15.36 -13.68 -2.60
N PRO A 142 16.36 -12.96 -2.04
CA PRO A 142 17.74 -13.21 -2.41
C PRO A 142 18.07 -14.67 -2.04
N ALA A 143 18.70 -15.38 -2.96
CA ALA A 143 19.23 -16.70 -2.67
C ALA A 143 20.25 -16.60 -1.53
N VAL A 144 20.23 -17.56 -0.62
CA VAL A 144 21.21 -17.61 0.48
C VAL A 144 22.62 -17.80 -0.07
N ALA A 145 23.61 -17.27 0.66
CA ALA A 145 25.00 -17.47 0.29
C ALA A 145 25.51 -18.85 0.79
N ASN A 146 26.40 -19.46 0.00
CA ASN A 146 27.07 -20.72 0.35
C ASN A 146 26.11 -21.89 0.67
N LEU A 147 25.01 -22.01 -0.07
CA LEU A 147 24.18 -23.19 0.01
C LEU A 147 24.98 -24.44 -0.40
N THR A 148 25.08 -25.39 0.49
CA THR A 148 25.71 -26.70 0.29
C THR A 148 24.72 -27.81 0.56
N ALA A 149 24.89 -28.93 -0.12
CA ALA A 149 24.13 -30.14 0.13
C ALA A 149 25.11 -31.30 0.33
N GLU A 150 24.95 -32.00 1.44
CA GLU A 150 25.68 -33.24 1.76
C GLU A 150 24.70 -34.39 1.79
N THR A 151 25.13 -35.57 1.35
CA THR A 151 24.31 -36.78 1.35
C THR A 151 25.02 -37.87 2.14
N ASP A 152 24.26 -38.51 3.03
CA ASP A 152 24.69 -39.70 3.75
C ASP A 152 23.59 -40.75 3.65
N GLU A 153 23.86 -41.81 2.88
CA GLU A 153 22.84 -42.81 2.47
C GLU A 153 21.60 -42.14 1.83
N SER A 154 20.42 -42.25 2.45
CA SER A 154 19.16 -41.64 2.01
C SER A 154 18.94 -40.22 2.58
N VAL A 155 19.82 -39.71 3.42
CA VAL A 155 19.66 -38.42 4.10
C VAL A 155 20.37 -37.32 3.34
N VAL A 156 19.64 -36.26 3.00
CA VAL A 156 20.17 -35.00 2.43
C VAL A 156 20.19 -33.94 3.51
N THR A 157 21.34 -33.34 3.74
CA THR A 157 21.50 -32.19 4.64
C THR A 157 21.90 -30.96 3.84
N LEU A 158 21.07 -29.92 3.88
CA LEU A 158 21.38 -28.60 3.35
C LEU A 158 21.96 -27.72 4.46
N SER A 159 22.96 -26.90 4.11
CA SER A 159 23.52 -25.88 4.98
C SER A 159 23.79 -24.61 4.20
N TRP A 160 23.56 -23.45 4.83
CA TRP A 160 23.77 -22.12 4.21
C TRP A 160 24.21 -21.09 5.24
N ASN A 161 24.69 -19.95 4.76
CA ASN A 161 25.03 -18.84 5.64
C ASN A 161 23.77 -18.07 6.06
N ALA A 162 23.75 -17.62 7.32
CA ALA A 162 22.72 -16.70 7.77
C ALA A 162 22.76 -15.39 6.95
N THR A 163 21.58 -14.91 6.56
CA THR A 163 21.40 -13.62 5.90
C THR A 163 20.92 -12.61 6.95
N ALA A 164 21.52 -11.42 6.97
CA ALA A 164 21.10 -10.36 7.89
C ALA A 164 19.64 -9.95 7.60
N ASP A 165 18.89 -9.65 8.66
CA ASP A 165 17.50 -9.18 8.60
C ASP A 165 16.51 -10.18 7.97
N VAL A 166 16.86 -11.47 7.91
CA VAL A 166 15.98 -12.56 7.50
C VAL A 166 15.48 -13.31 8.73
N GLU A 167 14.18 -13.37 8.91
CA GLU A 167 13.53 -14.08 10.02
C GLU A 167 13.31 -15.56 9.72
N GLU A 168 13.01 -15.90 8.47
CA GLU A 168 12.69 -17.27 8.04
C GLU A 168 13.28 -17.57 6.65
N TYR A 169 13.60 -18.84 6.43
CA TYR A 169 14.06 -19.38 5.14
C TYR A 169 13.01 -20.29 4.53
N ILE A 170 12.74 -20.10 3.26
CA ILE A 170 11.83 -20.96 2.48
C ILE A 170 12.68 -21.98 1.72
N ILE A 171 12.53 -23.26 2.02
CA ILE A 171 13.21 -24.35 1.33
C ILE A 171 12.31 -24.90 0.23
N LYS A 172 12.83 -24.90 -0.99
CA LYS A 172 12.14 -25.49 -2.16
C LYS A 172 12.95 -26.65 -2.70
N ARG A 173 12.25 -27.74 -3.05
CA ARG A 173 12.80 -28.89 -3.77
C ARG A 173 12.08 -29.05 -5.13
N ASN A 174 12.84 -29.09 -6.21
CA ASN A 174 12.31 -29.18 -7.59
C ASN A 174 11.30 -28.06 -7.91
N GLY A 175 11.51 -26.86 -7.31
CA GLY A 175 10.65 -25.70 -7.48
C GLY A 175 9.43 -25.64 -6.55
N GLU A 176 9.12 -26.71 -5.81
CA GLU A 176 8.02 -26.76 -4.84
C GLU A 176 8.51 -26.46 -3.42
N GLN A 177 7.77 -25.65 -2.67
CA GLN A 177 8.08 -25.34 -1.27
C GLN A 177 7.81 -26.57 -0.39
N ILE A 178 8.85 -27.01 0.35
CA ILE A 178 8.79 -28.18 1.23
C ILE A 178 8.93 -27.81 2.72
N ALA A 179 9.55 -26.68 3.06
CA ALA A 179 9.67 -26.24 4.44
C ALA A 179 9.82 -24.72 4.55
N VAL A 180 9.53 -24.21 5.76
CA VAL A 180 9.86 -22.87 6.23
C VAL A 180 10.50 -23.02 7.61
N GLN A 181 11.63 -22.36 7.86
CA GLN A 181 12.32 -22.44 9.14
C GLN A 181 13.24 -21.24 9.40
N THR A 182 13.63 -21.05 10.66
CA THR A 182 14.52 -19.97 11.11
C THR A 182 16.01 -20.38 11.13
N GLY A 183 16.30 -21.69 11.12
CA GLY A 183 17.67 -22.21 11.13
C GLY A 183 18.34 -22.19 9.76
N THR A 184 19.65 -22.36 9.75
CA THR A 184 20.49 -22.38 8.53
C THR A 184 20.88 -23.80 8.09
N THR A 185 20.20 -24.81 8.57
CA THR A 185 20.38 -26.22 8.17
C THR A 185 19.02 -26.89 8.04
N PHE A 186 18.84 -27.68 7.00
CA PHE A 186 17.64 -28.48 6.75
C PHE A 186 18.02 -29.88 6.39
N THR A 187 17.31 -30.89 6.91
CA THR A 187 17.59 -32.30 6.66
C THR A 187 16.31 -33.02 6.27
N GLU A 188 16.37 -33.84 5.24
CA GLU A 188 15.28 -34.74 4.86
C GLU A 188 15.80 -36.11 4.39
N GLU A 189 14.96 -37.12 4.44
CA GLU A 189 15.25 -38.46 3.94
C GLU A 189 14.55 -38.69 2.60
N LEU A 190 15.29 -39.09 1.57
CA LEU A 190 14.79 -39.26 0.21
C LEU A 190 15.27 -40.58 -0.41
N PRO A 191 14.47 -41.20 -1.28
CA PRO A 191 14.96 -42.29 -2.13
C PRO A 191 16.02 -41.79 -3.12
N ASP A 192 16.80 -42.72 -3.67
CA ASP A 192 17.77 -42.42 -4.73
C ASP A 192 17.13 -41.63 -5.88
N GLY A 193 17.75 -40.50 -6.25
CA GLY A 193 17.22 -39.61 -7.28
C GLY A 193 18.05 -38.37 -7.50
N LEU A 194 17.67 -37.58 -8.48
CA LEU A 194 18.23 -36.24 -8.74
C LEU A 194 17.26 -35.17 -8.23
N TYR A 195 17.71 -34.33 -7.31
CA TYR A 195 16.91 -33.27 -6.72
C TYR A 195 17.61 -31.92 -6.86
N THR A 196 16.84 -30.87 -7.05
CA THR A 196 17.31 -29.47 -7.05
C THR A 196 16.74 -28.73 -5.86
N TYR A 197 17.59 -27.95 -5.17
CA TYR A 197 17.20 -27.16 -4.00
C TYR A 197 17.44 -25.69 -4.20
N ASN A 198 16.52 -24.88 -3.64
CA ASN A 198 16.65 -23.43 -3.48
C ASN A 198 16.26 -23.06 -2.06
N VAL A 199 16.97 -22.13 -1.48
CA VAL A 199 16.70 -21.56 -0.16
C VAL A 199 16.68 -20.03 -0.23
#